data_482916b53df4b58348fa533589551ad6
#
_entry.id   482916b53df4b58348fa533589551ad6
#
_cell.length_a   1.000
_cell.length_b   1.000
_cell.length_c   1.000
_cell.angle_alpha   90.00
_cell.angle_beta   90.00
_cell.angle_gamma   90.00
#
_symmetry.space_group_name_H-M   'P 1'
#
loop_
_entity.id
_entity.type
_entity.pdbx_description
1 polymer ?
#
loop_
_entity_poly.entity_id
_entity_poly.type
_entity_poly.pdbx_seq_one_letter_code
_entity_poly.pdbx_strand_id
1 'polypeptide(L)'
;IFVELPNQKCMLIDAGENMYGKSITEYINNLGYTNIDYLVATHPHADHIGSMAYVVKHNNIGEIYMPKVTTTTKTYENLLTAIADKGLKVNSAKAGMNIIDDNDFSINILAPVTIDEDNLNNCSVILKITYKNDSFLFLRDAEKKELETVTADMSAEVLKVGHHGSRTSTTK
;
A
#
# COMPACT_ATOMS: atom_id res chain seq x y z
N ILE A 1 -6.53 3.89 -2.16
CA ILE A 1 -6.68 3.59 -3.60
C ILE A 1 -7.19 2.17 -3.72
N PHE A 2 -8.25 1.97 -4.50
CA PHE A 2 -8.77 0.63 -4.84
C PHE A 2 -8.38 0.30 -6.28
N VAL A 3 -7.92 -0.92 -6.52
CA VAL A 3 -7.48 -1.41 -7.84
C VAL A 3 -8.19 -2.72 -8.15
N GLU A 4 -8.95 -2.73 -9.23
CA GLU A 4 -9.50 -3.96 -9.82
C GLU A 4 -8.43 -4.59 -10.71
N LEU A 5 -8.11 -5.86 -10.46
CA LEU A 5 -7.03 -6.56 -11.14
C LEU A 5 -7.56 -7.43 -12.29
N PRO A 6 -6.75 -7.69 -13.35
CA PRO A 6 -7.19 -8.44 -14.53
C PRO A 6 -7.66 -9.87 -14.23
N ASN A 7 -7.22 -10.46 -13.11
CA ASN A 7 -7.56 -11.81 -12.66
C ASN A 7 -8.82 -11.88 -11.78
N GLN A 8 -9.69 -10.87 -11.80
CA GLN A 8 -10.90 -10.71 -10.99
C GLN A 8 -10.63 -10.60 -9.48
N LYS A 9 -9.39 -10.36 -9.08
CA LYS A 9 -8.99 -10.00 -7.73
C LYS A 9 -9.00 -8.50 -7.54
N CYS A 10 -8.83 -8.07 -6.30
CA CYS A 10 -8.69 -6.65 -6.02
C CYS A 10 -7.58 -6.36 -5.01
N MET A 11 -7.09 -5.14 -5.07
CA MET A 11 -6.10 -4.62 -4.15
C MET A 11 -6.60 -3.32 -3.52
N LEU A 12 -6.42 -3.18 -2.23
CA LEU A 12 -6.60 -1.91 -1.52
C LEU A 12 -5.25 -1.40 -1.04
N ILE A 13 -4.86 -0.22 -1.49
CA ILE A 13 -3.64 0.47 -1.08
C ILE A 13 -4.04 1.62 -0.17
N ASP A 14 -3.73 1.50 1.11
CA ASP A 14 -4.15 2.39 2.20
C ASP A 14 -5.67 2.50 2.36
N ALA A 15 -6.10 3.04 3.49
CA ALA A 15 -7.51 3.18 3.86
C ALA A 15 -7.87 4.59 4.38
N GLY A 16 -6.96 5.57 4.21
CA GLY A 16 -7.21 6.94 4.65
C GLY A 16 -7.39 7.09 6.16
N GLU A 17 -7.93 8.23 6.57
CA GLU A 17 -8.18 8.56 7.98
C GLU A 17 -9.27 7.68 8.61
N ASN A 18 -9.35 7.69 9.94
CA ASN A 18 -10.21 6.82 10.75
C ASN A 18 -11.71 6.80 10.39
N MET A 19 -12.22 7.85 9.75
CA MET A 19 -13.65 8.00 9.48
C MET A 19 -14.14 7.27 8.20
N TYR A 20 -13.25 6.79 7.35
CA TYR A 20 -13.61 6.30 6.02
C TYR A 20 -13.82 4.78 5.93
N GLY A 21 -13.53 4.02 6.97
CA GLY A 21 -13.53 2.56 6.92
C GLY A 21 -14.87 1.95 6.47
N LYS A 22 -15.99 2.49 6.97
CA LYS A 22 -17.33 2.05 6.57
C LYS A 22 -17.59 2.34 5.10
N SER A 23 -17.33 3.57 4.64
CA SER A 23 -17.57 3.97 3.25
C SER A 23 -16.69 3.17 2.27
N ILE A 24 -15.45 2.86 2.64
CA ILE A 24 -14.55 2.03 1.83
C ILE A 24 -15.11 0.60 1.71
N THR A 25 -15.52 0.01 2.83
CA THR A 25 -16.12 -1.33 2.83
C THR A 25 -17.39 -1.40 1.99
N GLU A 26 -18.30 -0.42 2.15
CA GLU A 26 -19.53 -0.33 1.37
C GLU A 26 -19.24 -0.13 -0.12
N TYR A 27 -18.26 0.71 -0.47
CA TYR A 27 -17.85 0.92 -1.87
C TYR A 27 -17.35 -0.38 -2.51
N ILE A 28 -16.45 -1.11 -1.84
CA ILE A 28 -15.91 -2.39 -2.32
C ILE A 28 -17.03 -3.42 -2.52
N ASN A 29 -17.94 -3.54 -1.54
CA ASN A 29 -19.08 -4.45 -1.63
C ASN A 29 -20.03 -4.09 -2.79
N ASN A 30 -20.27 -2.80 -3.03
CA ASN A 30 -21.13 -2.32 -4.13
C ASN A 30 -20.53 -2.60 -5.52
N LEU A 31 -19.18 -2.75 -5.60
CA LEU A 31 -18.51 -3.22 -6.81
C LEU A 31 -18.57 -4.74 -6.99
N GLY A 32 -19.16 -5.47 -6.02
CA GLY A 32 -19.33 -6.92 -6.07
C GLY A 32 -18.18 -7.73 -5.47
N TYR A 33 -17.19 -7.08 -4.85
CA TYR A 33 -16.10 -7.78 -4.17
C TYR A 33 -16.50 -8.17 -2.75
N THR A 34 -16.31 -9.43 -2.40
CA THR A 34 -16.58 -9.97 -1.06
C THR A 34 -15.32 -10.14 -0.21
N ASN A 35 -14.15 -9.96 -0.82
CA ASN A 35 -12.84 -10.02 -0.20
C ASN A 35 -11.91 -8.97 -0.80
N ILE A 36 -10.88 -8.62 -0.05
CA ILE A 36 -9.73 -7.83 -0.50
C ILE A 36 -8.57 -8.80 -0.60
N ASP A 37 -8.16 -9.14 -1.83
CA ASP A 37 -7.11 -10.15 -2.05
C ASP A 37 -5.75 -9.65 -1.57
N TYR A 38 -5.45 -8.38 -1.82
CA TYR A 38 -4.20 -7.75 -1.43
C TYR A 38 -4.47 -6.44 -0.71
N LEU A 39 -4.04 -6.35 0.55
CA LEU A 39 -4.11 -5.13 1.35
C LEU A 39 -2.70 -4.60 1.58
N VAL A 40 -2.44 -3.38 1.14
CA VAL A 40 -1.12 -2.73 1.31
C VAL A 40 -1.25 -1.54 2.24
N ALA A 41 -0.57 -1.60 3.39
CA ALA A 41 -0.34 -0.46 4.27
C ALA A 41 1.01 0.16 3.90
N THR A 42 1.02 1.31 3.24
CA THR A 42 2.25 1.84 2.66
C THR A 42 3.22 2.38 3.68
N HIS A 43 2.72 3.05 4.72
CA HIS A 43 3.47 3.50 5.88
C HIS A 43 2.50 3.83 7.04
N PRO A 44 2.96 3.93 8.30
CA PRO A 44 2.08 3.88 9.46
C PRO A 44 1.46 5.22 9.88
N HIS A 45 1.33 6.20 9.00
CA HIS A 45 0.66 7.46 9.32
C HIS A 45 -0.88 7.32 9.28
N ALA A 46 -1.56 8.11 10.12
CA ALA A 46 -2.99 7.97 10.36
C ALA A 46 -3.86 8.31 9.13
N ASP A 47 -3.41 9.19 8.28
CA ASP A 47 -4.07 9.54 7.01
C ASP A 47 -3.93 8.45 5.93
N HIS A 48 -3.14 7.41 6.20
CA HIS A 48 -2.99 6.22 5.35
C HIS A 48 -3.62 4.97 5.96
N ILE A 49 -3.34 4.68 7.22
CA ILE A 49 -3.81 3.44 7.86
C ILE A 49 -4.96 3.67 8.85
N GLY A 50 -5.48 4.88 8.97
CA GLY A 50 -6.48 5.24 9.97
C GLY A 50 -7.72 4.34 9.96
N SER A 51 -8.28 4.11 8.80
CA SER A 51 -9.44 3.24 8.63
C SER A 51 -9.10 1.76 8.43
N MET A 52 -7.82 1.39 8.33
CA MET A 52 -7.42 0.04 7.93
C MET A 52 -7.83 -1.03 8.95
N ALA A 53 -7.78 -0.72 10.25
CA ALA A 53 -8.29 -1.62 11.29
C ALA A 53 -9.78 -1.94 11.11
N TYR A 54 -10.59 -0.95 10.70
CA TYR A 54 -12.00 -1.16 10.38
C TYR A 54 -12.15 -2.06 9.15
N VAL A 55 -11.42 -1.76 8.09
CA VAL A 55 -11.42 -2.56 6.84
C VAL A 55 -11.05 -4.01 7.11
N VAL A 56 -9.98 -4.26 7.89
CA VAL A 56 -9.55 -5.60 8.28
C VAL A 56 -10.66 -6.33 9.06
N LYS A 57 -11.32 -5.67 9.99
CA LYS A 57 -12.39 -6.28 10.81
C LYS A 57 -13.63 -6.68 10.00
N HIS A 58 -13.99 -5.90 8.97
CA HIS A 58 -15.27 -6.01 8.28
C HIS A 58 -15.20 -6.64 6.88
N ASN A 59 -14.00 -6.97 6.40
CA ASN A 59 -13.82 -7.63 5.11
C ASN A 59 -13.00 -8.92 5.27
N ASN A 60 -13.14 -9.84 4.34
CA ASN A 60 -12.20 -10.94 4.20
C ASN A 60 -10.93 -10.38 3.56
N ILE A 61 -9.77 -10.69 4.13
CA ILE A 61 -8.47 -10.23 3.66
C ILE A 61 -7.64 -11.44 3.26
N GLY A 62 -7.08 -11.40 2.06
CA GLY A 62 -6.16 -12.41 1.57
C GLY A 62 -4.75 -12.19 2.14
N GLU A 63 -3.96 -11.36 1.49
CA GLU A 63 -2.59 -11.07 1.90
C GLU A 63 -2.44 -9.61 2.33
N ILE A 64 -1.62 -9.39 3.37
CA ILE A 64 -1.32 -8.05 3.89
C ILE A 64 0.17 -7.78 3.68
N TYR A 65 0.48 -6.61 3.13
CA TYR A 65 1.84 -6.11 2.93
C TYR A 65 2.04 -4.81 3.69
N MET A 66 3.06 -4.76 4.53
CA MET A 66 3.43 -3.56 5.31
C MET A 66 4.97 -3.47 5.41
N PRO A 67 5.56 -2.28 5.44
CA PRO A 67 6.98 -2.14 5.72
C PRO A 67 7.28 -2.60 7.15
N LYS A 68 8.47 -3.13 7.39
CA LYS A 68 8.91 -3.57 8.72
C LYS A 68 9.31 -2.36 9.58
N VAL A 69 8.35 -1.55 9.97
CA VAL A 69 8.53 -0.41 10.86
C VAL A 69 7.74 -0.60 12.14
N THR A 70 8.15 0.07 13.21
CA THR A 70 7.43 0.07 14.49
C THR A 70 7.13 1.48 14.91
N THR A 71 5.90 1.73 15.34
CA THR A 71 5.49 3.00 15.95
C THR A 71 4.52 2.73 17.08
N THR A 72 4.45 3.66 18.03
CA THR A 72 3.59 3.56 19.22
C THR A 72 2.25 4.28 19.06
N THR A 73 1.89 4.64 17.81
CA THR A 73 0.62 5.31 17.58
C THR A 73 -0.56 4.37 17.79
N LYS A 74 -1.64 4.90 18.37
CA LYS A 74 -2.86 4.11 18.61
C LYS A 74 -3.45 3.53 17.32
N THR A 75 -3.34 4.23 16.23
CA THR A 75 -3.79 3.79 14.90
C THR A 75 -3.04 2.52 14.46
N TYR A 76 -1.73 2.51 14.61
CA TYR A 76 -0.90 1.36 14.26
C TYR A 76 -1.17 0.16 15.19
N GLU A 77 -1.25 0.39 16.51
CA GLU A 77 -1.62 -0.65 17.47
C GLU A 77 -3.00 -1.27 17.17
N ASN A 78 -4.00 -0.45 16.86
CA ASN A 78 -5.34 -0.91 16.50
C ASN A 78 -5.33 -1.76 15.23
N LEU A 79 -4.52 -1.39 14.23
CA LEU A 79 -4.35 -2.18 13.02
C LEU A 79 -3.72 -3.53 13.31
N LEU A 80 -2.61 -3.58 14.05
CA LEU A 80 -1.96 -4.84 14.43
C LEU A 80 -2.88 -5.74 15.24
N THR A 81 -3.66 -5.16 16.17
CA THR A 81 -4.67 -5.90 16.94
C THR A 81 -5.72 -6.52 16.02
N ALA A 82 -6.27 -5.75 15.07
CA ALA A 82 -7.26 -6.25 14.13
C ALA A 82 -6.74 -7.40 13.25
N ILE A 83 -5.48 -7.31 12.83
CA ILE A 83 -4.79 -8.35 12.06
C ILE A 83 -4.63 -9.62 12.90
N ALA A 84 -4.15 -9.47 14.16
CA ALA A 84 -3.94 -10.58 15.08
C ALA A 84 -5.26 -11.27 15.46
N ASP A 85 -6.31 -10.50 15.77
CA ASP A 85 -7.64 -11.03 16.13
C ASP A 85 -8.24 -11.90 15.01
N LYS A 86 -7.89 -11.62 13.76
CA LYS A 86 -8.29 -12.42 12.59
C LYS A 86 -7.33 -13.56 12.23
N GLY A 87 -6.24 -13.72 12.97
CA GLY A 87 -5.20 -14.72 12.69
C GLY A 87 -4.49 -14.50 11.36
N LEU A 88 -4.50 -13.27 10.83
CA LEU A 88 -3.85 -12.92 9.58
C LEU A 88 -2.35 -12.72 9.78
N LYS A 89 -1.60 -12.86 8.68
CA LYS A 89 -0.15 -12.63 8.67
C LYS A 89 0.19 -11.40 7.85
N VAL A 90 1.28 -10.73 8.22
CA VAL A 90 1.82 -9.59 7.49
C VAL A 90 3.06 -10.02 6.74
N ASN A 91 3.07 -9.80 5.44
CA ASN A 91 4.25 -9.89 4.59
C ASN A 91 5.06 -8.59 4.74
N SER A 92 6.33 -8.71 5.13
CA SER A 92 7.21 -7.54 5.26
C SER A 92 7.56 -6.99 3.88
N ALA A 93 6.90 -5.90 3.48
CA ALA A 93 7.12 -5.25 2.21
C ALA A 93 8.52 -4.64 2.13
N LYS A 94 9.26 -4.95 1.07
CA LYS A 94 10.59 -4.42 0.79
C LYS A 94 10.87 -4.42 -0.71
N ALA A 95 11.81 -3.59 -1.14
CA ALA A 95 12.26 -3.53 -2.52
C ALA A 95 12.64 -4.92 -3.08
N GLY A 96 12.25 -5.16 -4.33
CA GLY A 96 12.51 -6.41 -5.05
C GLY A 96 11.50 -7.54 -4.79
N MET A 97 10.46 -7.30 -4.00
CA MET A 97 9.37 -8.27 -3.85
C MET A 97 8.35 -8.12 -4.97
N ASN A 98 7.84 -9.25 -5.45
CA ASN A 98 6.70 -9.30 -6.35
C ASN A 98 5.48 -9.81 -5.57
N ILE A 99 4.37 -9.06 -5.63
CA ILE A 99 3.07 -9.52 -5.13
C ILE A 99 2.44 -10.45 -6.17
N ILE A 100 2.56 -10.06 -7.44
CA ILE A 100 2.18 -10.87 -8.61
C ILE A 100 3.32 -10.78 -9.62
N ASP A 101 3.63 -11.90 -10.24
CA ASP A 101 4.63 -12.02 -11.31
C ASP A 101 4.11 -13.01 -12.36
N ASP A 102 3.39 -12.51 -13.34
CA ASP A 102 2.83 -13.25 -14.47
C ASP A 102 3.25 -12.55 -15.77
N ASN A 103 3.21 -13.26 -16.90
CA ASN A 103 3.72 -12.77 -18.19
C ASN A 103 3.15 -11.43 -18.63
N ASP A 104 1.83 -11.22 -18.44
CA ASP A 104 1.12 -10.02 -18.87
C ASP A 104 0.72 -9.12 -17.71
N PHE A 105 0.99 -9.52 -16.47
CA PHE A 105 0.55 -8.78 -15.29
C PHE A 105 1.49 -8.96 -14.10
N SER A 106 2.06 -7.87 -13.62
CA SER A 106 2.91 -7.89 -12.44
C SER A 106 2.59 -6.76 -11.47
N ILE A 107 2.84 -7.03 -10.18
CA ILE A 107 2.81 -6.04 -9.12
C ILE A 107 4.12 -6.14 -8.35
N ASN A 108 4.95 -5.13 -8.50
CA ASN A 108 6.28 -5.08 -7.95
C ASN A 108 6.37 -4.06 -6.82
N ILE A 109 7.04 -4.42 -5.73
CA ILE A 109 7.41 -3.50 -4.64
C ILE A 109 8.80 -2.97 -4.93
N LEU A 110 8.92 -1.65 -5.17
CA LEU A 110 10.17 -0.98 -5.49
C LEU A 110 10.86 -0.36 -4.27
N ALA A 111 10.10 -0.10 -3.21
CA ALA A 111 10.55 0.45 -1.93
C ALA A 111 9.67 -0.08 -0.78
N PRO A 112 10.11 -0.01 0.51
CA PRO A 112 11.36 0.60 0.94
C PRO A 112 12.58 -0.25 0.62
N VAL A 113 13.70 0.42 0.30
CA VAL A 113 15.02 -0.21 0.14
C VAL A 113 15.68 -0.38 1.52
N THR A 114 15.57 0.65 2.34
CA THR A 114 16.01 0.68 3.73
C THR A 114 14.91 1.27 4.61
N ILE A 115 14.98 1.00 5.90
CA ILE A 115 14.04 1.59 6.86
C ILE A 115 14.66 2.88 7.42
N ASP A 116 13.91 3.97 7.34
CA ASP A 116 14.25 5.27 7.93
C ASP A 116 13.37 5.48 9.17
N GLU A 117 13.93 5.15 10.36
CA GLU A 117 13.18 5.27 11.62
C GLU A 117 12.92 6.73 12.02
N ASP A 118 13.71 7.68 11.50
CA ASP A 118 13.57 9.10 11.79
C ASP A 118 12.47 9.77 10.94
N ASN A 119 12.18 9.20 9.77
CA ASN A 119 11.13 9.69 8.87
C ASN A 119 10.36 8.54 8.22
N LEU A 120 9.22 8.20 8.79
CA LEU A 120 8.39 7.08 8.34
C LEU A 120 7.80 7.26 6.94
N ASN A 121 7.77 8.46 6.36
CA ASN A 121 7.44 8.68 4.96
C ASN A 121 8.44 7.96 4.03
N ASN A 122 9.72 7.94 4.42
CA ASN A 122 10.78 7.22 3.69
C ASN A 122 10.75 5.70 3.88
N CYS A 123 9.73 5.18 4.57
CA CYS A 123 9.46 3.75 4.64
C CYS A 123 8.26 3.37 3.76
N SER A 124 7.79 4.28 2.91
CA SER A 124 6.61 4.08 2.07
C SER A 124 6.81 2.96 1.07
N VAL A 125 5.83 2.07 1.00
CA VAL A 125 5.80 1.05 -0.04
C VAL A 125 5.49 1.70 -1.38
N ILE A 126 6.48 1.72 -2.27
CA ILE A 126 6.32 2.14 -3.67
C ILE A 126 5.92 0.92 -4.48
N LEU A 127 4.82 1.05 -5.23
CA LEU A 127 4.30 -0.03 -6.07
C LEU A 127 4.37 0.36 -7.54
N LYS A 128 4.81 -0.58 -8.39
CA LYS A 128 4.64 -0.53 -9.83
C LYS A 128 3.72 -1.67 -10.24
N ILE A 129 2.61 -1.33 -10.88
CA ILE A 129 1.67 -2.29 -11.44
C ILE A 129 1.82 -2.22 -12.94
N THR A 130 2.10 -3.36 -13.59
CA THR A 130 2.23 -3.45 -15.04
C THR A 130 1.17 -4.43 -15.56
N TYR A 131 0.43 -4.01 -16.56
CA TYR A 131 -0.49 -4.85 -17.29
C TYR A 131 -0.27 -4.69 -18.79
N LYS A 132 0.27 -5.72 -19.44
CA LYS A 132 0.71 -5.69 -20.85
C LYS A 132 1.69 -4.54 -21.09
N ASN A 133 1.28 -3.55 -21.87
CA ASN A 133 2.11 -2.40 -22.24
C ASN A 133 1.90 -1.17 -21.33
N ASP A 134 0.94 -1.23 -20.42
CA ASP A 134 0.61 -0.10 -19.54
C ASP A 134 1.19 -0.33 -18.14
N SER A 135 1.71 0.72 -17.54
CA SER A 135 2.22 0.69 -16.18
C SER A 135 1.78 1.88 -15.33
N PHE A 136 1.59 1.60 -14.05
CA PHE A 136 1.12 2.54 -13.04
C PHE A 136 2.13 2.57 -11.89
N LEU A 137 2.64 3.75 -11.56
CA LEU A 137 3.56 3.94 -10.45
C LEU A 137 2.89 4.71 -9.31
N PHE A 138 2.94 4.14 -8.12
CA PHE A 138 2.39 4.70 -6.89
C PHE A 138 3.53 5.01 -5.92
N LEU A 139 3.95 6.28 -5.83
CA LEU A 139 5.07 6.72 -4.99
C LEU A 139 4.70 6.83 -3.51
N ARG A 140 3.41 6.91 -3.21
CA ARG A 140 2.89 7.14 -1.87
C ARG A 140 3.54 8.36 -1.23
N ASP A 141 4.01 8.28 0.03
CA ASP A 141 4.59 9.44 0.69
C ASP A 141 6.12 9.39 0.75
N ALA A 142 6.72 8.49 -0.06
CA ALA A 142 8.17 8.44 -0.22
C ALA A 142 8.73 9.81 -0.59
N GLU A 143 9.70 10.26 0.17
CA GLU A 143 10.38 11.52 -0.05
C GLU A 143 11.68 11.34 -0.85
N LYS A 144 12.33 12.44 -1.20
CA LYS A 144 13.55 12.45 -2.02
C LYS A 144 14.58 11.41 -1.56
N LYS A 145 14.82 11.32 -0.25
CA LYS A 145 15.79 10.38 0.33
C LYS A 145 15.50 8.93 -0.06
N GLU A 146 14.24 8.50 0.03
CA GLU A 146 13.84 7.15 -0.35
C GLU A 146 13.88 6.98 -1.88
N LEU A 147 13.35 7.94 -2.63
CA LEU A 147 13.33 7.88 -4.10
C LEU A 147 14.73 7.74 -4.70
N GLU A 148 15.75 8.38 -4.11
CA GLU A 148 17.15 8.28 -4.55
C GLU A 148 17.77 6.90 -4.26
N THR A 149 17.19 6.08 -3.37
CA THR A 149 17.68 4.72 -3.09
C THR A 149 17.14 3.68 -4.06
N VAL A 150 16.02 3.98 -4.74
CA VAL A 150 15.38 3.04 -5.66
C VAL A 150 16.21 2.89 -6.92
N THR A 151 16.74 1.69 -7.16
CA THR A 151 17.55 1.37 -8.35
C THR A 151 16.74 0.71 -9.46
N ALA A 152 15.50 0.28 -9.15
CA ALA A 152 14.60 -0.30 -10.14
C ALA A 152 14.05 0.77 -11.09
N ASP A 153 13.63 0.36 -12.28
CA ASP A 153 13.01 1.24 -13.25
C ASP A 153 11.65 1.77 -12.74
N MET A 154 11.58 3.08 -12.51
CA MET A 154 10.38 3.80 -12.09
C MET A 154 9.63 4.48 -13.25
N SER A 155 9.99 4.22 -14.50
CA SER A 155 9.20 4.73 -15.64
C SER A 155 7.80 4.13 -15.63
N ALA A 156 6.79 4.94 -15.95
CA ALA A 156 5.41 4.49 -16.02
C ALA A 156 4.56 5.42 -16.88
N GLU A 157 3.51 4.87 -17.51
CA GLU A 157 2.54 5.65 -18.28
C GLU A 157 1.65 6.50 -17.37
N VAL A 158 1.38 6.00 -16.16
CA VAL A 158 0.55 6.70 -15.16
C VAL A 158 1.30 6.81 -13.84
N LEU A 159 1.47 8.03 -13.37
CA LEU A 159 2.10 8.33 -12.09
C LEU A 159 1.08 8.87 -11.08
N LYS A 160 0.89 8.18 -9.95
CA LYS A 160 0.32 8.79 -8.76
C LYS A 160 1.45 9.52 -8.02
N VAL A 161 1.47 10.84 -8.14
CA VAL A 161 2.50 11.69 -7.50
C VAL A 161 2.60 11.43 -6.00
N GLY A 162 3.83 11.51 -5.49
CA GLY A 162 4.13 11.26 -4.09
C GLY A 162 3.60 12.34 -3.17
N HIS A 163 3.36 11.97 -1.91
CA HIS A 163 3.10 12.82 -0.74
C HIS A 163 2.11 13.96 -1.04
N HIS A 164 0.96 13.61 -1.62
CA HIS A 164 -0.12 14.53 -2.00
C HIS A 164 0.34 15.70 -2.90
N GLY A 165 1.45 15.53 -3.62
CA GLY A 165 2.06 16.58 -4.44
C GLY A 165 3.02 17.49 -3.67
N SER A 166 3.47 17.08 -2.49
CA SER A 166 4.46 17.81 -1.70
C SER A 166 5.78 18.00 -2.45
N ARG A 167 6.45 19.11 -2.18
CA ARG A 167 7.80 19.38 -2.70
C ARG A 167 8.86 18.40 -2.21
N THR A 168 8.62 17.72 -1.08
CA THR A 168 9.55 16.73 -0.52
C THR A 168 9.65 15.46 -1.35
N SER A 169 8.60 15.15 -2.12
CA SER A 169 8.48 13.94 -2.95
C SER A 169 8.50 14.21 -4.46
N THR A 170 8.57 15.49 -4.85
CA THR A 170 8.66 15.87 -6.27
C THR A 170 10.08 16.34 -6.56
N THR A 171 10.91 15.45 -7.09
CA THR A 171 12.26 15.78 -7.56
C THR A 171 12.23 16.07 -9.06
N LYS A 172 13.12 16.98 -9.51
CA LYS A 172 13.34 17.23 -10.94
C LYS A 172 14.24 16.14 -11.51
#